data_5128ec6cf70eb70f7bce2a061254248e
#
_entry.id   5128ec6cf70eb70f7bce2a061254248e
#
_cell.length_a   1.000
_cell.length_b   1.000
_cell.length_c   1.000
_cell.angle_alpha   90.00
_cell.angle_beta   90.00
_cell.angle_gamma   90.00
#
_symmetry.space_group_name_H-M   'P 1'
#
loop_
_entity.id
_entity.type
_entity.pdbx_description
1 polymer ?
#
loop_
_entity_poly.entity_id
_entity_poly.type
_entity_poly.pdbx_seq_one_letter_code
_entity_poly.pdbx_strand_id
1 'polypeptide(L)'
;CKSALLKDRLAFWVKTVRNSLDWGLETTRPLVKAMKRLHTTQCIQIVKMLGIKRLKNDNDVYEPWLDWHKRSFRLAAATIIKHKIDIRDSIKIKRHSWASHIARFGTNNRAPHLIKALLNWRCLSWWKCQQRALTSGSSEFRHPDYIFPQRWDDQFPIDWMLKVDLSNDLSRI
;
A
#
# COMPACT_ATOMS: atom_id res chain seq x y z
N CYS A 1 -21.08 -16.77 5.01
CA CYS A 1 -21.66 -17.94 4.35
C CYS A 1 -20.62 -19.08 4.27
N LYS A 2 -20.77 -20.15 5.12
CA LYS A 2 -19.81 -21.28 5.17
C LYS A 2 -19.89 -22.19 3.93
N SER A 3 -20.97 -22.12 3.17
CA SER A 3 -21.24 -22.94 1.97
C SER A 3 -20.58 -22.41 0.69
N ALA A 4 -20.18 -21.15 0.64
CA ALA A 4 -19.53 -20.58 -0.55
C ALA A 4 -18.10 -21.11 -0.72
N LEU A 5 -17.71 -21.41 -1.96
CA LEU A 5 -16.35 -21.84 -2.28
C LEU A 5 -15.33 -20.77 -1.86
N LEU A 6 -14.12 -21.20 -1.48
CA LEU A 6 -13.04 -20.27 -1.11
C LEU A 6 -12.78 -19.25 -2.21
N LYS A 7 -12.78 -19.69 -3.48
CA LYS A 7 -12.58 -18.81 -4.65
C LYS A 7 -13.58 -17.65 -4.67
N ASP A 8 -14.84 -17.92 -4.41
CA ASP A 8 -15.91 -16.92 -4.44
C ASP A 8 -15.80 -15.95 -3.27
N ARG A 9 -15.45 -16.47 -2.09
CA ARG A 9 -15.17 -15.63 -0.89
C ARG A 9 -13.99 -14.70 -1.12
N LEU A 10 -12.92 -15.19 -1.75
CA LEU A 10 -11.75 -14.37 -2.09
C LEU A 10 -12.10 -13.33 -3.16
N ALA A 11 -12.87 -13.69 -4.20
CA ALA A 11 -13.32 -12.76 -5.23
C ALA A 11 -14.20 -11.66 -4.63
N PHE A 12 -15.11 -12.00 -3.74
CA PHE A 12 -15.92 -11.03 -3.01
C PHE A 12 -15.05 -10.10 -2.16
N TRP A 13 -14.09 -10.67 -1.40
CA TRP A 13 -13.16 -9.88 -0.60
C TRP A 13 -12.37 -8.87 -1.45
N VAL A 14 -11.88 -9.31 -2.60
CA VAL A 14 -11.15 -8.44 -3.54
C VAL A 14 -12.02 -7.29 -4.04
N LYS A 15 -13.26 -7.56 -4.42
CA LYS A 15 -14.17 -6.55 -4.98
C LYS A 15 -14.67 -5.55 -3.94
N THR A 16 -14.82 -5.95 -2.69
CA THR A 16 -15.41 -5.13 -1.64
C THR A 16 -14.37 -4.64 -0.64
N VAL A 17 -13.84 -5.56 0.19
CA VAL A 17 -12.99 -5.20 1.34
C VAL A 17 -11.66 -4.60 0.90
N ARG A 18 -10.96 -5.22 -0.08
CA ARG A 18 -9.68 -4.70 -0.55
C ARG A 18 -9.84 -3.30 -1.15
N ASN A 19 -10.83 -3.10 -2.00
CA ASN A 19 -11.06 -1.78 -2.62
C ASN A 19 -11.38 -0.69 -1.59
N SER A 20 -12.05 -1.03 -0.48
CA SER A 20 -12.26 -0.07 0.61
C SER A 20 -11.00 0.21 1.41
N LEU A 21 -10.12 -0.80 1.57
CA LEU A 21 -8.87 -0.66 2.32
C LEU A 21 -7.78 0.11 1.54
N ASP A 22 -7.74 -0.03 0.23
CA ASP A 22 -6.72 0.61 -0.61
C ASP A 22 -7.22 1.87 -1.32
N TRP A 23 -8.47 2.29 -1.05
CA TRP A 23 -9.03 3.52 -1.61
C TRP A 23 -8.26 4.77 -1.15
N GLY A 24 -7.90 5.62 -2.12
CA GLY A 24 -7.14 6.86 -1.87
C GLY A 24 -5.65 6.65 -1.57
N LEU A 25 -5.16 5.40 -1.46
CA LEU A 25 -3.73 5.14 -1.22
C LEU A 25 -2.87 5.33 -2.48
N GLU A 26 -3.50 5.44 -3.65
CA GLU A 26 -2.83 5.81 -4.91
C GLU A 26 -2.28 7.23 -4.90
N THR A 27 -2.93 8.14 -4.18
CA THR A 27 -2.55 9.55 -4.10
C THR A 27 -1.62 9.87 -2.92
N THR A 28 -1.31 8.87 -2.11
CA THR A 28 -0.46 9.01 -0.92
C THR A 28 0.71 8.03 -0.96
N ARG A 29 1.76 8.30 -0.20
CA ARG A 29 2.83 7.33 0.05
C ARG A 29 2.67 6.77 1.45
N PRO A 30 2.03 5.61 1.62
CA PRO A 30 1.86 5.02 2.93
C PRO A 30 3.21 4.62 3.52
N LEU A 31 3.39 4.88 4.81
CA LEU A 31 4.57 4.47 5.56
C LEU A 31 4.73 2.94 5.52
N VAL A 32 5.96 2.45 5.54
CA VAL A 32 6.29 1.01 5.59
C VAL A 32 5.54 0.31 6.73
N LYS A 33 5.42 0.96 7.88
CA LYS A 33 4.65 0.44 9.03
C LYS A 33 3.16 0.28 8.71
N ALA A 34 2.56 1.23 7.99
CA ALA A 34 1.17 1.15 7.55
C ALA A 34 0.96 0.01 6.55
N MET A 35 1.87 -0.14 5.58
CA MET A 35 1.83 -1.25 4.61
C MET A 35 1.95 -2.63 5.29
N LYS A 36 2.83 -2.75 6.30
CA LYS A 36 2.93 -3.98 7.11
C LYS A 36 1.61 -4.26 7.85
N ARG A 37 0.99 -3.25 8.45
CA ARG A 37 -0.31 -3.40 9.15
C ARG A 37 -1.41 -3.83 8.19
N LEU A 38 -1.52 -3.21 7.01
CA LEU A 38 -2.49 -3.60 5.98
C LEU A 38 -2.33 -5.06 5.57
N HIS A 39 -1.10 -5.50 5.31
CA HIS A 39 -0.83 -6.90 4.97
C HIS A 39 -1.16 -7.86 6.14
N THR A 40 -0.83 -7.49 7.38
CA THR A 40 -1.21 -8.28 8.57
C THR A 40 -2.73 -8.39 8.70
N THR A 41 -3.46 -7.28 8.51
CA THR A 41 -4.93 -7.28 8.50
C THR A 41 -5.49 -8.20 7.42
N GLN A 42 -4.93 -8.14 6.21
CA GLN A 42 -5.27 -9.06 5.13
C GLN A 42 -5.07 -10.52 5.54
N CYS A 43 -3.90 -10.86 6.10
CA CYS A 43 -3.63 -12.23 6.57
C CYS A 43 -4.65 -12.69 7.60
N ILE A 44 -5.01 -11.86 8.57
CA ILE A 44 -6.03 -12.17 9.58
C ILE A 44 -7.39 -12.49 8.93
N GLN A 45 -7.80 -11.68 7.95
CA GLN A 45 -9.06 -11.89 7.24
C GLN A 45 -9.03 -13.19 6.41
N ILE A 46 -7.91 -13.47 5.74
CA ILE A 46 -7.74 -14.72 4.98
C ILE A 46 -7.73 -15.93 5.91
N VAL A 47 -7.06 -15.89 7.07
CA VAL A 47 -7.13 -16.95 8.09
C VAL A 47 -8.57 -17.26 8.49
N LYS A 48 -9.38 -16.23 8.73
CA LYS A 48 -10.81 -16.39 9.04
C LYS A 48 -11.58 -17.02 7.88
N MET A 49 -11.30 -16.63 6.64
CA MET A 49 -11.93 -17.23 5.46
C MET A 49 -11.52 -18.69 5.23
N LEU A 50 -10.27 -19.04 5.51
CA LEU A 50 -9.78 -20.41 5.43
C LEU A 50 -10.35 -21.30 6.52
N GLY A 51 -10.86 -20.74 7.61
CA GLY A 51 -11.43 -21.49 8.72
C GLY A 51 -10.40 -22.36 9.46
N ILE A 52 -9.14 -21.92 9.50
CA ILE A 52 -8.03 -22.69 10.09
C ILE A 52 -8.23 -22.80 11.60
N LYS A 53 -8.52 -24.01 12.05
CA LYS A 53 -8.68 -24.35 13.47
C LYS A 53 -7.34 -24.76 14.07
N ARG A 54 -7.22 -24.67 15.41
CA ARG A 54 -6.12 -25.26 16.15
C ARG A 54 -6.22 -26.78 16.06
N LEU A 55 -5.07 -27.40 15.84
CA LEU A 55 -4.99 -28.88 15.83
C LEU A 55 -5.04 -29.38 17.27
N LYS A 56 -5.61 -30.57 17.45
CA LYS A 56 -5.54 -31.33 18.68
C LYS A 56 -4.58 -32.50 18.47
N ASN A 57 -3.80 -32.84 19.49
CA ASN A 57 -2.98 -34.03 19.51
C ASN A 57 -3.81 -35.25 19.98
N ASP A 58 -3.19 -36.40 19.97
CA ASP A 58 -3.83 -37.66 20.38
C ASP A 58 -4.34 -37.67 21.84
N ASN A 59 -3.80 -36.78 22.67
CA ASN A 59 -4.22 -36.58 24.07
C ASN A 59 -5.29 -35.51 24.25
N ASP A 60 -5.97 -35.11 23.16
CA ASP A 60 -7.01 -34.06 23.12
C ASP A 60 -6.52 -32.64 23.52
N VAL A 61 -5.21 -32.44 23.54
CA VAL A 61 -4.58 -31.12 23.85
C VAL A 61 -4.41 -30.32 22.60
N TYR A 62 -4.84 -29.06 22.64
CA TYR A 62 -4.68 -28.14 21.50
C TYR A 62 -3.22 -27.75 21.31
N GLU A 63 -2.79 -27.60 20.04
CA GLU A 63 -1.49 -27.03 19.69
C GLU A 63 -1.28 -25.66 20.39
N PRO A 64 -0.03 -25.29 20.76
CA PRO A 64 0.27 -23.99 21.31
C PRO A 64 -0.23 -22.87 20.41
N TRP A 65 -0.78 -21.80 21.00
CA TRP A 65 -1.34 -20.68 20.24
C TRP A 65 -0.34 -20.08 19.23
N LEU A 66 0.92 -19.98 19.63
CA LEU A 66 1.97 -19.41 18.79
C LEU A 66 2.22 -20.26 17.52
N ASP A 67 2.17 -21.59 17.65
CA ASP A 67 2.40 -22.50 16.52
C ASP A 67 1.22 -22.48 15.56
N TRP A 68 0.00 -22.50 16.09
CA TRP A 68 -1.21 -22.27 15.30
C TRP A 68 -1.15 -20.93 14.55
N HIS A 69 -0.75 -19.86 15.24
CA HIS A 69 -0.65 -18.53 14.63
C HIS A 69 0.37 -18.53 13.50
N LYS A 70 1.58 -19.05 13.70
CA LYS A 70 2.61 -19.16 12.67
C LYS A 70 2.13 -19.98 11.47
N ARG A 71 1.50 -21.15 11.73
CA ARG A 71 0.97 -22.04 10.70
C ARG A 71 -0.16 -21.37 9.90
N SER A 72 -1.10 -20.76 10.57
CA SER A 72 -2.24 -20.09 9.93
C SER A 72 -1.82 -18.91 9.08
N PHE A 73 -0.85 -18.11 9.54
CA PHE A 73 -0.32 -16.99 8.76
C PHE A 73 0.49 -17.44 7.54
N ARG A 74 1.27 -18.54 7.62
CA ARG A 74 1.93 -19.12 6.44
C ARG A 74 0.94 -19.56 5.38
N LEU A 75 -0.14 -20.24 5.79
CA LEU A 75 -1.20 -20.67 4.87
C LEU A 75 -1.95 -19.47 4.25
N ALA A 76 -2.21 -18.43 5.03
CA ALA A 76 -2.80 -17.19 4.51
C ALA A 76 -1.88 -16.53 3.49
N ALA A 77 -0.59 -16.39 3.78
CA ALA A 77 0.39 -15.82 2.86
C ALA A 77 0.50 -16.63 1.56
N ALA A 78 0.56 -17.95 1.65
CA ALA A 78 0.56 -18.83 0.47
C ALA A 78 -0.72 -18.66 -0.37
N THR A 79 -1.88 -18.52 0.29
CA THR A 79 -3.16 -18.26 -0.39
C THR A 79 -3.16 -16.91 -1.10
N ILE A 80 -2.65 -15.85 -0.46
CA ILE A 80 -2.52 -14.51 -1.03
C ILE A 80 -1.66 -14.56 -2.30
N ILE A 81 -0.51 -15.23 -2.25
CA ILE A 81 0.40 -15.37 -3.41
C ILE A 81 -0.28 -16.18 -4.52
N LYS A 82 -0.82 -17.36 -4.18
CA LYS A 82 -1.50 -18.26 -5.15
C LYS A 82 -2.60 -17.55 -5.94
N HIS A 83 -3.38 -16.72 -5.28
CA HIS A 83 -4.51 -16.01 -5.90
C HIS A 83 -4.17 -14.60 -6.38
N LYS A 84 -2.92 -14.16 -6.25
CA LYS A 84 -2.45 -12.83 -6.68
C LYS A 84 -3.29 -11.68 -6.10
N ILE A 85 -3.61 -11.77 -4.82
CA ILE A 85 -4.52 -10.83 -4.13
C ILE A 85 -3.80 -9.93 -3.11
N ASP A 86 -2.47 -9.86 -3.13
CA ASP A 86 -1.72 -9.03 -2.18
C ASP A 86 -2.14 -7.55 -2.28
N ILE A 87 -2.57 -6.99 -1.15
CA ILE A 87 -2.99 -5.59 -1.07
C ILE A 87 -1.84 -4.63 -1.40
N ARG A 88 -0.58 -5.01 -1.12
CA ARG A 88 0.60 -4.20 -1.41
C ARG A 88 0.81 -4.06 -2.91
N ASP A 89 0.60 -5.13 -3.67
CA ASP A 89 0.71 -5.10 -5.13
C ASP A 89 -0.47 -4.35 -5.75
N SER A 90 -1.68 -4.47 -5.19
CA SER A 90 -2.83 -3.67 -5.60
C SER A 90 -2.55 -2.17 -5.47
N ILE A 91 -1.99 -1.75 -4.33
CA ILE A 91 -1.64 -0.34 -4.09
C ILE A 91 -0.57 0.12 -5.08
N LYS A 92 0.48 -0.69 -5.33
CA LYS A 92 1.50 -0.35 -6.34
C LYS A 92 0.88 -0.15 -7.72
N ILE A 93 0.06 -1.10 -8.19
CA ILE A 93 -0.61 -1.01 -9.49
C ILE A 93 -1.46 0.25 -9.59
N LYS A 94 -2.27 0.55 -8.58
CA LYS A 94 -3.09 1.77 -8.55
C LYS A 94 -2.24 3.04 -8.60
N ARG A 95 -1.12 3.07 -7.87
CA ARG A 95 -0.20 4.22 -7.89
C ARG A 95 0.47 4.40 -9.24
N HIS A 96 0.90 3.34 -9.89
CA HIS A 96 1.42 3.42 -11.26
C HIS A 96 0.34 3.89 -12.26
N SER A 97 -0.88 3.39 -12.13
CA SER A 97 -2.00 3.85 -12.95
C SER A 97 -2.28 5.35 -12.74
N TRP A 98 -2.24 5.81 -11.50
CA TRP A 98 -2.39 7.22 -11.16
C TRP A 98 -1.24 8.07 -11.72
N ALA A 99 0.01 7.61 -11.59
CA ALA A 99 1.17 8.25 -12.17
C ALA A 99 1.04 8.41 -13.69
N SER A 100 0.62 7.35 -14.38
CA SER A 100 0.36 7.39 -15.82
C SER A 100 -0.72 8.41 -16.21
N HIS A 101 -1.76 8.51 -15.39
CA HIS A 101 -2.82 9.50 -15.59
C HIS A 101 -2.27 10.93 -15.48
N ILE A 102 -1.50 11.21 -14.44
CA ILE A 102 -0.88 12.52 -14.23
C ILE A 102 0.10 12.87 -15.35
N ALA A 103 0.95 11.93 -15.77
CA ALA A 103 1.90 12.15 -16.85
C ALA A 103 1.20 12.56 -18.15
N ARG A 104 0.13 11.85 -18.54
CA ARG A 104 -0.66 12.19 -19.73
C ARG A 104 -1.33 13.56 -19.64
N PHE A 105 -1.74 14.00 -18.46
CA PHE A 105 -2.27 15.35 -18.27
C PHE A 105 -1.18 16.42 -18.41
N GLY A 106 0.02 16.14 -17.93
CA GLY A 106 1.16 17.05 -18.02
C GLY A 106 1.63 17.26 -19.47
N THR A 107 1.77 16.17 -20.22
CA THR A 107 2.26 16.20 -21.61
C THR A 107 1.25 16.85 -22.59
N ASN A 108 -0.03 16.66 -22.35
CA ASN A 108 -1.09 17.24 -23.19
C ASN A 108 -1.40 18.72 -22.90
N ASN A 109 -0.61 19.39 -22.06
CA ASN A 109 -0.76 20.81 -21.68
C ASN A 109 -2.18 21.23 -21.24
N ARG A 110 -3.03 20.25 -20.84
CA ARG A 110 -4.41 20.54 -20.46
C ARG A 110 -4.56 21.25 -19.12
N ALA A 111 -3.62 21.02 -18.19
CA ALA A 111 -3.65 21.68 -16.89
C ALA A 111 -2.26 21.70 -16.22
N PRO A 112 -1.22 22.32 -16.83
CA PRO A 112 0.15 22.26 -16.31
C PRO A 112 0.28 22.88 -14.92
N HIS A 113 -0.51 23.90 -14.60
CA HIS A 113 -0.52 24.55 -13.29
C HIS A 113 -1.09 23.63 -12.20
N LEU A 114 -2.11 22.82 -12.48
CA LEU A 114 -2.67 21.85 -11.53
C LEU A 114 -1.70 20.70 -11.26
N ILE A 115 -1.03 20.19 -12.29
CA ILE A 115 0.01 19.17 -12.15
C ILE A 115 1.17 19.70 -11.32
N LYS A 116 1.64 20.91 -11.59
CA LYS A 116 2.70 21.55 -10.80
C LYS A 116 2.29 21.75 -9.35
N ALA A 117 1.06 22.19 -9.10
CA ALA A 117 0.52 22.33 -7.74
C ALA A 117 0.45 20.97 -7.01
N LEU A 118 -0.03 19.92 -7.68
CA LEU A 118 -0.10 18.56 -7.13
C LEU A 118 1.28 18.02 -6.76
N LEU A 119 2.27 18.16 -7.65
CA LEU A 119 3.62 17.67 -7.43
C LEU A 119 4.36 18.47 -6.34
N ASN A 120 4.06 19.74 -6.19
CA ASN A 120 4.69 20.61 -5.20
C ASN A 120 3.91 20.70 -3.88
N TRP A 121 2.75 20.06 -3.79
CA TRP A 121 1.94 20.16 -2.57
C TRP A 121 2.66 19.57 -1.36
N ARG A 122 2.58 20.32 -0.27
CA ARG A 122 3.03 19.93 1.07
C ARG A 122 2.00 20.39 2.08
N CYS A 123 1.78 19.59 3.14
CA CYS A 123 0.88 20.00 4.21
C CYS A 123 1.44 21.17 5.01
N LEU A 124 0.55 21.96 5.62
CA LEU A 124 0.94 23.14 6.42
C LEU A 124 1.93 22.78 7.55
N SER A 125 1.77 21.62 8.15
CA SER A 125 2.67 21.13 9.21
C SER A 125 4.10 20.89 8.70
N TRP A 126 4.26 20.44 7.47
CA TRP A 126 5.57 20.29 6.83
C TRP A 126 6.25 21.66 6.66
N TRP A 127 5.53 22.65 6.14
CA TRP A 127 6.04 24.01 5.97
C TRP A 127 6.44 24.66 7.30
N LYS A 128 5.63 24.51 8.35
CA LYS A 128 5.95 25.00 9.69
C LYS A 128 7.20 24.32 10.28
N CYS A 129 7.38 23.03 10.05
CA CYS A 129 8.56 22.30 10.49
C CYS A 129 9.82 22.77 9.75
N GLN A 130 9.74 22.98 8.44
CA GLN A 130 10.83 23.50 7.64
C GLN A 130 11.25 24.92 8.09
N GLN A 131 10.29 25.80 8.32
CA GLN A 131 10.56 27.16 8.83
C GLN A 131 11.28 27.11 10.19
N ARG A 132 10.82 26.26 11.11
CA ARG A 132 11.49 26.11 12.41
C ARG A 132 12.92 25.59 12.27
N ALA A 133 13.18 24.63 11.40
CA ALA A 133 14.51 24.10 11.14
C ALA A 133 15.44 25.19 10.59
N LEU A 134 14.94 26.06 9.70
CA LEU A 134 15.73 27.17 9.14
C LEU A 134 16.02 28.27 10.17
N THR A 135 15.08 28.55 11.07
CA THR A 135 15.24 29.63 12.07
C THR A 135 16.04 29.22 13.31
N SER A 136 16.04 27.94 13.67
CA SER A 136 16.71 27.47 14.88
C SER A 136 18.22 27.29 14.72
N GLY A 137 18.74 27.18 13.50
CA GLY A 137 20.16 26.89 13.24
C GLY A 137 20.67 25.58 13.88
N SER A 138 19.77 24.78 14.45
CA SER A 138 20.08 23.61 15.24
C SER A 138 20.21 22.38 14.37
N SER A 139 21.35 21.72 14.45
CA SER A 139 21.60 20.40 13.84
C SER A 139 20.72 19.28 14.40
N GLU A 140 20.00 19.52 15.50
CA GLU A 140 19.10 18.57 16.13
C GLU A 140 17.74 18.45 15.44
N PHE A 141 17.37 19.41 14.60
CA PHE A 141 16.14 19.31 13.84
C PHE A 141 16.30 18.32 12.68
N ARG A 142 15.60 17.21 12.79
CA ARG A 142 15.49 16.28 11.65
C ARG A 142 14.85 17.02 10.49
N HIS A 143 15.44 16.84 9.31
CA HIS A 143 14.87 17.37 8.08
C HIS A 143 13.37 17.02 7.98
N PRO A 144 12.50 17.95 7.57
CA PRO A 144 11.05 17.72 7.50
C PRO A 144 10.66 16.41 6.79
N ASP A 145 11.42 15.97 5.80
CA ASP A 145 11.17 14.73 5.04
C ASP A 145 11.34 13.45 5.88
N TYR A 146 12.02 13.50 7.04
CA TYR A 146 12.10 12.38 7.98
C TYR A 146 10.87 12.30 8.90
N ILE A 147 10.18 13.41 9.12
CA ILE A 147 9.05 13.52 10.05
C ILE A 147 7.73 13.33 9.33
N PHE A 148 7.64 13.85 8.10
CA PHE A 148 6.42 13.80 7.29
C PHE A 148 6.55 12.80 6.15
N PRO A 149 5.43 12.22 5.71
CA PRO A 149 5.42 11.38 4.53
C PRO A 149 6.04 12.13 3.35
N GLN A 150 6.94 11.45 2.66
CA GLN A 150 7.48 11.95 1.41
C GLN A 150 6.35 12.11 0.38
N ARG A 151 6.59 12.85 -0.68
CA ARG A 151 5.64 12.98 -1.79
C ARG A 151 5.31 11.60 -2.35
N TRP A 152 4.11 11.46 -2.90
CA TRP A 152 3.66 10.21 -3.48
C TRP A 152 4.52 9.77 -4.67
N ASP A 153 5.14 10.72 -5.38
CA ASP A 153 6.01 10.52 -6.53
C ASP A 153 7.51 10.35 -6.19
N ASP A 154 7.94 10.58 -4.96
CA ASP A 154 9.35 10.43 -4.52
C ASP A 154 9.92 9.01 -4.71
N GLN A 155 9.06 8.02 -4.94
CA GLN A 155 9.45 6.64 -5.23
C GLN A 155 9.78 6.40 -6.71
N PHE A 156 9.41 7.33 -7.58
CA PHE A 156 9.66 7.26 -9.01
C PHE A 156 10.96 7.99 -9.35
N PRO A 157 11.67 7.61 -10.44
CA PRO A 157 12.80 8.38 -10.95
C PRO A 157 12.40 9.84 -11.25
N ILE A 158 13.38 10.76 -11.23
CA ILE A 158 13.12 12.18 -11.48
C ILE A 158 12.40 12.42 -12.82
N ASP A 159 12.72 11.61 -13.82
CA ASP A 159 12.20 11.67 -15.18
C ASP A 159 10.99 10.74 -15.42
N TRP A 160 10.33 10.26 -14.35
CA TRP A 160 9.27 9.28 -14.45
C TRP A 160 8.11 9.69 -15.36
N MET A 161 7.78 10.98 -15.38
CA MET A 161 6.70 11.49 -16.24
C MET A 161 6.99 11.27 -17.72
N LEU A 162 8.25 11.55 -18.15
CA LEU A 162 8.68 11.31 -19.54
C LEU A 162 8.70 9.82 -19.88
N LYS A 163 9.16 8.98 -18.96
CA LYS A 163 9.23 7.53 -19.18
C LYS A 163 7.85 6.89 -19.30
N VAL A 164 6.87 7.35 -18.51
CA VAL A 164 5.49 6.85 -18.59
C VAL A 164 4.84 7.22 -19.92
N ASP A 165 5.11 8.42 -20.43
CA ASP A 165 4.53 8.89 -21.70
C ASP A 165 5.09 8.09 -22.90
N LEU A 166 6.37 7.76 -22.86
CA LEU A 166 7.05 7.08 -23.96
C LEU A 166 6.76 5.57 -24.04
N SER A 167 6.43 4.91 -22.95
CA SER A 167 6.46 3.45 -22.90
C SER A 167 5.10 2.77 -22.87
N ASN A 168 4.02 3.42 -22.44
CA ASN A 168 2.75 2.75 -22.08
C ASN A 168 2.95 1.48 -21.20
N ASP A 169 4.17 1.19 -20.83
CA ASP A 169 4.58 -0.02 -20.13
C ASP A 169 5.03 0.33 -18.72
N LEU A 170 4.12 0.13 -17.77
CA LEU A 170 4.34 0.37 -16.35
C LEU A 170 5.41 -0.54 -15.71
N SER A 171 5.87 -1.58 -16.41
CA SER A 171 6.87 -2.50 -15.90
C SER A 171 8.29 -1.90 -15.93
N ARG A 172 8.48 -0.79 -16.62
CA ARG A 172 9.78 -0.12 -16.80
C ARG A 172 10.02 1.06 -15.84
N ILE A 173 9.06 1.35 -14.95
CA ILE A 173 9.15 2.33 -13.88
C ILE A 173 9.37 1.60 -12.55
#